data_62e84efa2e138c2e8b3d4759baaa53fe
#
_entry.id   62e84efa2e138c2e8b3d4759baaa53fe
#
_cell.length_a   1.000
_cell.length_b   1.000
_cell.length_c   1.000
_cell.angle_alpha   90.00
_cell.angle_beta   90.00
_cell.angle_gamma   90.00
#
_symmetry.space_group_name_H-M   'P 1'
#
loop_
_entity.id
_entity.type
_entity.pdbx_description
1 polymer ?
#
loop_
_entity_poly.entity_id
_entity_poly.type
_entity_poly.pdbx_seq_one_letter_code
_entity_poly.pdbx_strand_id
1 'polypeptide(L)'
;TEFDTILVVGSTGVDCPLPCQHWVTFHAELFEPWTLKRRENGYPEIPNYWASTYMGGLRRVTRSRIAYDTIFSEGGSSGMIVVQVARERLGAQKIVLAGVPMTIEGGQYDTGRLWAEALAYRDVWERKRDYLKTFVRSLSGWTREQFGEPTLEWLHAEG
;
A
#
# COMPACT_ATOMS: atom_id res chain seq x y z
N THR A 1 -8.25 2.84 -19.05
CA THR A 1 -7.65 3.89 -18.19
C THR A 1 -6.24 3.47 -17.86
N GLU A 2 -5.28 4.27 -18.24
CA GLU A 2 -3.87 4.07 -17.91
C GLU A 2 -3.59 4.79 -16.59
N PHE A 3 -2.90 4.12 -15.66
CA PHE A 3 -2.47 4.72 -14.41
C PHE A 3 -1.08 5.33 -14.60
N ASP A 4 -0.86 6.56 -14.14
CA ASP A 4 0.43 7.25 -14.24
C ASP A 4 1.51 6.55 -13.42
N THR A 5 1.12 5.94 -12.29
CA THR A 5 2.05 5.30 -11.36
C THR A 5 1.40 4.10 -10.68
N ILE A 6 2.15 3.01 -10.57
CA ILE A 6 1.75 1.80 -9.86
C ILE A 6 2.68 1.60 -8.66
N LEU A 7 2.08 1.55 -7.47
CA LEU A 7 2.78 1.25 -6.22
C LEU A 7 2.38 -0.15 -5.73
N VAL A 8 3.34 -0.93 -5.26
CA VAL A 8 3.08 -2.23 -4.63
C VAL A 8 3.33 -2.18 -3.13
N VAL A 9 2.61 -3.02 -2.39
CA VAL A 9 2.58 -3.01 -0.93
C VAL A 9 3.04 -4.36 -0.37
N GLY A 10 3.99 -4.33 0.55
CA GLY A 10 4.41 -5.54 1.26
C GLY A 10 4.85 -6.65 0.31
N SER A 11 4.51 -7.91 0.63
CA SER A 11 4.90 -9.09 -0.15
C SER A 11 4.28 -9.16 -1.55
N THR A 12 3.20 -8.41 -1.84
CA THR A 12 2.57 -8.43 -3.17
C THR A 12 3.51 -7.96 -4.28
N GLY A 13 4.51 -7.15 -3.95
CA GLY A 13 5.53 -6.73 -4.89
C GLY A 13 6.40 -7.86 -5.46
N VAL A 14 6.46 -9.01 -4.78
CA VAL A 14 7.22 -10.18 -5.24
C VAL A 14 6.63 -10.76 -6.52
N ASP A 15 5.29 -10.86 -6.57
CA ASP A 15 4.58 -11.58 -7.63
C ASP A 15 3.80 -10.66 -8.59
N CYS A 16 3.85 -9.34 -8.39
CA CYS A 16 3.18 -8.39 -9.27
C CYS A 16 3.89 -8.29 -10.63
N PRO A 17 3.26 -8.70 -11.74
CA PRO A 17 3.90 -8.69 -13.05
C PRO A 17 3.94 -7.31 -13.70
N LEU A 18 3.24 -6.33 -13.13
CA LEU A 18 3.13 -5.00 -13.69
C LEU A 18 4.44 -4.19 -13.52
N PRO A 19 4.68 -3.21 -14.37
CA PRO A 19 5.81 -2.30 -14.26
C PRO A 19 5.60 -1.30 -13.13
N CYS A 20 5.82 -1.76 -11.88
CA CYS A 20 5.65 -0.96 -10.69
C CYS A 20 6.82 0.00 -10.49
N GLN A 21 6.53 1.23 -10.07
CA GLN A 21 7.54 2.27 -9.86
C GLN A 21 7.99 2.39 -8.39
N HIS A 22 7.13 1.98 -7.44
CA HIS A 22 7.41 2.12 -6.01
C HIS A 22 7.02 0.87 -5.22
N TRP A 23 7.85 0.52 -4.24
CA TRP A 23 7.59 -0.55 -3.28
C TRP A 23 7.46 0.04 -1.87
N VAL A 24 6.35 -0.21 -1.20
CA VAL A 24 6.01 0.40 0.09
C VAL A 24 5.75 -0.66 1.15
N THR A 25 6.34 -0.53 2.34
CA THR A 25 6.12 -1.47 3.46
C THR A 25 6.44 -0.86 4.81
N PHE A 26 5.96 -1.50 5.90
CA PHE A 26 6.51 -1.33 7.25
C PHE A 26 7.80 -2.13 7.49
N HIS A 27 8.12 -3.08 6.62
CA HIS A 27 9.14 -4.11 6.81
C HIS A 27 10.31 -3.90 5.85
N ALA A 28 11.07 -2.80 6.03
CA ALA A 28 12.21 -2.49 5.16
C ALA A 28 13.28 -3.62 5.14
N GLU A 29 13.39 -4.39 6.22
CA GLU A 29 14.27 -5.55 6.32
C GLU A 29 13.93 -6.67 5.33
N LEU A 30 12.71 -6.66 4.76
CA LEU A 30 12.26 -7.64 3.79
C LEU A 30 12.48 -7.20 2.33
N PHE A 31 12.90 -5.97 2.06
CA PHE A 31 13.14 -5.51 0.69
C PHE A 31 14.17 -6.38 -0.04
N GLU A 32 15.28 -6.73 0.61
CA GLU A 32 16.33 -7.53 -0.02
C GLU A 32 15.84 -8.94 -0.43
N PRO A 33 15.27 -9.77 0.48
CA PRO A 33 14.76 -11.09 0.09
C PRO A 33 13.60 -11.00 -0.90
N TRP A 34 12.72 -10.00 -0.81
CA TRP A 34 11.63 -9.82 -1.76
C TRP A 34 12.14 -9.43 -3.16
N THR A 35 13.14 -8.57 -3.25
CA THR A 35 13.74 -8.16 -4.53
C THR A 35 14.42 -9.34 -5.21
N LEU A 36 15.15 -10.17 -4.45
CA LEU A 36 15.75 -11.38 -4.98
C LEU A 36 14.69 -12.32 -5.56
N LYS A 37 13.64 -12.58 -4.80
CA LYS A 37 12.56 -13.48 -5.24
C LYS A 37 11.79 -12.90 -6.45
N ARG A 38 11.54 -11.59 -6.49
CA ARG A 38 10.95 -10.93 -7.66
C ARG A 38 11.80 -11.12 -8.91
N ARG A 39 13.12 -10.99 -8.79
CA ARG A 39 14.08 -11.23 -9.89
C ARG A 39 14.08 -12.70 -10.34
N GLU A 40 14.03 -13.64 -9.40
CA GLU A 40 13.89 -15.08 -9.69
C GLU A 40 12.60 -15.39 -10.46
N ASN A 41 11.50 -14.68 -10.15
CA ASN A 41 10.24 -14.77 -10.86
C ASN A 41 10.26 -14.10 -12.26
N GLY A 42 11.37 -13.46 -12.65
CA GLY A 42 11.52 -12.83 -13.96
C GLY A 42 10.83 -11.47 -14.11
N TYR A 43 10.43 -10.83 -13.02
CA TYR A 43 9.77 -9.53 -13.07
C TYR A 43 10.76 -8.37 -13.02
N PRO A 44 10.43 -7.22 -13.65
CA PRO A 44 11.28 -6.03 -13.65
C PRO A 44 11.57 -5.53 -12.23
N GLU A 45 12.76 -4.98 -12.02
CA GLU A 45 13.12 -4.33 -10.75
C GLU A 45 12.23 -3.10 -10.48
N ILE A 46 11.96 -2.85 -9.21
CA ILE A 46 11.22 -1.66 -8.77
C ILE A 46 12.26 -0.62 -8.33
N PRO A 47 12.27 0.59 -8.91
CA PRO A 47 13.35 1.54 -8.70
C PRO A 47 13.30 2.28 -7.36
N ASN A 48 12.12 2.42 -6.75
CA ASN A 48 11.95 3.25 -5.56
C ASN A 48 11.34 2.45 -4.40
N TYR A 49 11.93 2.61 -3.21
CA TYR A 49 11.53 1.90 -2.00
C TYR A 49 11.16 2.89 -0.90
N TRP A 50 10.06 2.61 -0.19
CA TRP A 50 9.54 3.45 0.88
C TRP A 50 9.19 2.61 2.10
N ALA A 51 9.62 3.06 3.28
CA ALA A 51 9.24 2.40 4.51
C ALA A 51 8.90 3.40 5.61
N SER A 52 7.98 3.01 6.51
CA SER A 52 7.79 3.75 7.75
C SER A 52 8.76 3.25 8.81
N THR A 53 9.40 4.20 9.48
CA THR A 53 10.24 3.93 10.65
C THR A 53 9.45 3.92 11.96
N TYR A 54 8.13 4.17 11.90
CA TYR A 54 7.24 4.19 13.05
C TYR A 54 6.18 3.12 12.91
N MET A 55 5.97 2.36 13.97
CA MET A 55 4.88 1.41 14.09
C MET A 55 4.31 1.50 15.52
N GLY A 56 3.02 1.82 15.64
CA GLY A 56 2.35 1.93 16.93
C GLY A 56 2.97 2.96 17.89
N GLY A 57 3.48 4.09 17.37
CA GLY A 57 4.11 5.15 18.15
C GLY A 57 5.57 4.88 18.55
N LEU A 58 6.11 3.70 18.24
CA LEU A 58 7.50 3.35 18.55
C LEU A 58 8.36 3.46 17.28
N ARG A 59 9.54 4.06 17.44
CA ARG A 59 10.53 4.09 16.37
C ARG A 59 11.10 2.69 16.18
N ARG A 60 10.94 2.15 14.96
CA ARG A 60 11.55 0.90 14.55
C ARG A 60 12.85 1.18 13.79
N VAL A 61 13.95 0.66 14.28
CA VAL A 61 15.21 0.67 13.52
C VAL A 61 15.22 -0.59 12.65
N THR A 62 14.91 -0.43 11.38
CA THR A 62 15.02 -1.51 10.40
C THR A 62 16.33 -1.36 9.64
N ARG A 63 17.07 -2.47 9.49
CA ARG A 63 18.27 -2.51 8.66
C ARG A 63 17.91 -3.14 7.32
N SER A 64 18.14 -2.41 6.24
CA SER A 64 18.04 -2.92 4.88
C SER A 64 19.32 -2.57 4.14
N ARG A 65 19.80 -3.47 3.27
CA ARG A 65 20.88 -3.16 2.34
C ARG A 65 20.38 -2.40 1.13
N ILE A 66 19.09 -2.47 0.84
CA ILE A 66 18.44 -1.67 -0.19
C ILE A 66 18.16 -0.29 0.41
N ALA A 67 18.62 0.75 -0.27
CA ALA A 67 18.30 2.13 0.08
C ALA A 67 16.79 2.39 -0.05
N TYR A 68 16.21 3.09 0.91
CA TYR A 68 14.80 3.45 0.88
C TYR A 68 14.56 4.82 1.50
N ASP A 69 13.52 5.48 1.04
CA ASP A 69 13.01 6.70 1.64
C ASP A 69 12.07 6.40 2.81
N THR A 70 12.02 7.31 3.76
CA THR A 70 11.19 7.15 4.94
C THR A 70 9.99 8.06 4.93
N ILE A 71 8.88 7.55 5.47
CA ILE A 71 7.67 8.33 5.71
C ILE A 71 7.18 8.07 7.12
N PHE A 72 6.70 9.13 7.78
CA PHE A 72 6.02 8.97 9.06
C PHE A 72 4.62 8.39 8.83
N SER A 73 4.25 7.37 9.59
CA SER A 73 2.90 6.81 9.57
C SER A 73 2.36 6.63 10.97
N GLU A 74 1.12 7.03 11.16
CA GLU A 74 0.36 6.81 12.40
C GLU A 74 -0.12 5.35 12.56
N GLY A 75 0.17 4.49 11.60
CA GLY A 75 -0.29 3.10 11.55
C GLY A 75 -1.27 2.84 10.40
N GLY A 76 -2.21 1.93 10.59
CA GLY A 76 -3.24 1.61 9.59
C GLY A 76 -2.78 0.63 8.51
N SER A 77 -1.77 -0.17 8.76
CA SER A 77 -1.15 -1.12 7.82
C SER A 77 -0.27 -0.49 6.74
N SER A 78 0.48 -1.33 6.02
CA SER A 78 1.24 -0.88 4.84
C SER A 78 0.35 -0.28 3.74
N GLY A 79 -0.94 -0.65 3.70
CA GLY A 79 -1.92 -0.04 2.82
C GLY A 79 -2.16 1.44 3.10
N MET A 80 -2.11 1.89 4.36
CA MET A 80 -2.18 3.32 4.68
C MET A 80 -0.89 4.05 4.28
N ILE A 81 0.27 3.43 4.48
CA ILE A 81 1.53 4.06 4.08
C ILE A 81 1.56 4.29 2.58
N VAL A 82 1.09 3.35 1.76
CA VAL A 82 1.11 3.53 0.31
C VAL A 82 0.20 4.69 -0.11
N VAL A 83 -0.93 4.89 0.54
CA VAL A 83 -1.81 6.06 0.30
C VAL A 83 -1.09 7.35 0.66
N GLN A 84 -0.39 7.38 1.79
CA GLN A 84 0.40 8.55 2.20
C GLN A 84 1.55 8.85 1.21
N VAL A 85 2.30 7.84 0.79
CA VAL A 85 3.35 8.00 -0.22
C VAL A 85 2.77 8.56 -1.52
N ALA A 86 1.70 7.95 -2.03
CA ALA A 86 1.06 8.40 -3.26
C ALA A 86 0.57 9.85 -3.15
N ARG A 87 -0.09 10.23 -2.05
CA ARG A 87 -0.67 11.57 -1.88
C ARG A 87 0.38 12.61 -1.54
N GLU A 88 1.22 12.36 -0.52
CA GLU A 88 2.10 13.37 0.09
C GLU A 88 3.45 13.50 -0.62
N ARG A 89 3.94 12.41 -1.23
CA ARG A 89 5.26 12.38 -1.87
C ARG A 89 5.19 12.43 -3.39
N LEU A 90 4.17 11.82 -3.98
CA LEU A 90 4.01 11.75 -5.42
C LEU A 90 2.93 12.70 -5.97
N GLY A 91 2.15 13.34 -5.09
CA GLY A 91 1.14 14.33 -5.50
C GLY A 91 -0.10 13.72 -6.19
N ALA A 92 -0.36 12.43 -5.99
CA ALA A 92 -1.49 11.76 -6.62
C ALA A 92 -2.82 12.44 -6.30
N GLN A 93 -3.57 12.79 -7.32
CA GLN A 93 -4.90 13.41 -7.18
C GLN A 93 -5.99 12.36 -6.91
N LYS A 94 -5.82 11.16 -7.47
CA LYS A 94 -6.73 10.02 -7.31
C LYS A 94 -5.93 8.76 -7.04
N ILE A 95 -6.42 7.93 -6.12
CA ILE A 95 -5.78 6.68 -5.72
C ILE A 95 -6.80 5.55 -5.78
N VAL A 96 -6.47 4.50 -6.52
CA VAL A 96 -7.26 3.28 -6.57
C VAL A 96 -6.55 2.18 -5.80
N LEU A 97 -7.22 1.64 -4.79
CA LEU A 97 -6.73 0.52 -3.99
C LEU A 97 -7.16 -0.80 -4.63
N ALA A 98 -6.19 -1.63 -4.99
CA ALA A 98 -6.40 -2.99 -5.44
C ALA A 98 -5.80 -3.97 -4.43
N GLY A 99 -6.60 -4.92 -3.91
CA GLY A 99 -6.12 -5.91 -2.95
C GLY A 99 -5.79 -5.35 -1.55
N VAL A 100 -6.47 -4.28 -1.12
CA VAL A 100 -6.38 -3.72 0.24
C VAL A 100 -7.74 -3.81 0.93
N PRO A 101 -8.30 -5.02 1.12
CA PRO A 101 -9.68 -5.20 1.56
C PRO A 101 -9.91 -4.83 3.02
N MET A 102 -8.90 -4.86 3.87
CA MET A 102 -8.98 -4.65 5.31
C MET A 102 -10.04 -5.53 5.98
N THR A 103 -10.15 -6.79 5.53
CA THR A 103 -11.08 -7.82 6.06
C THR A 103 -10.30 -8.97 6.65
N ILE A 104 -10.91 -9.67 7.62
CA ILE A 104 -10.31 -10.85 8.24
C ILE A 104 -10.33 -12.03 7.25
N GLU A 105 -11.44 -12.18 6.53
CA GLU A 105 -11.77 -13.37 5.72
C GLU A 105 -10.93 -13.49 4.44
N GLY A 106 -10.35 -12.39 3.96
CA GLY A 106 -9.48 -12.42 2.79
C GLY A 106 -8.08 -12.97 3.05
N GLY A 107 -7.71 -13.16 4.31
CA GLY A 107 -6.38 -13.61 4.71
C GLY A 107 -5.24 -12.66 4.29
N GLN A 108 -4.03 -13.00 4.70
CA GLN A 108 -2.83 -12.39 4.14
C GLN A 108 -2.49 -13.10 2.83
N TYR A 109 -2.20 -12.33 1.80
CA TYR A 109 -1.93 -12.82 0.45
C TYR A 109 -0.87 -13.94 0.40
N ASP A 110 0.20 -13.79 1.18
CA ASP A 110 1.36 -14.68 1.16
C ASP A 110 1.23 -15.90 2.07
N THR A 111 0.40 -15.86 3.09
CA THR A 111 0.29 -16.92 4.09
C THR A 111 -1.04 -17.65 4.09
N GLY A 112 -2.07 -17.10 3.48
CA GLY A 112 -3.45 -17.61 3.53
C GLY A 112 -4.06 -17.61 4.94
N ARG A 113 -3.37 -17.03 5.93
CA ARG A 113 -3.85 -16.95 7.31
C ARG A 113 -4.89 -15.84 7.43
N LEU A 114 -5.87 -16.06 8.30
CA LEU A 114 -6.82 -15.02 8.70
C LEU A 114 -6.03 -13.81 9.24
N TRP A 115 -6.39 -12.63 8.76
CA TRP A 115 -5.73 -11.39 9.18
C TRP A 115 -6.50 -10.72 10.33
N ALA A 116 -6.34 -11.28 11.53
CA ALA A 116 -7.05 -10.79 12.72
C ALA A 116 -6.73 -9.31 13.03
N GLU A 117 -5.52 -8.87 12.75
CA GLU A 117 -5.07 -7.49 12.99
C GLU A 117 -5.73 -6.47 12.06
N ALA A 118 -6.41 -6.90 11.00
CA ALA A 118 -7.10 -6.00 10.08
C ALA A 118 -8.06 -5.05 10.81
N LEU A 119 -8.78 -5.54 11.81
CA LEU A 119 -9.72 -4.72 12.60
C LEU A 119 -9.01 -3.61 13.37
N ALA A 120 -7.87 -3.91 13.99
CA ALA A 120 -7.09 -2.91 14.73
C ALA A 120 -6.53 -1.82 13.81
N TYR A 121 -6.21 -2.17 12.56
CA TYR A 121 -5.72 -1.20 11.58
C TYR A 121 -6.82 -0.31 11.01
N ARG A 122 -8.09 -0.75 11.02
CA ARG A 122 -9.24 0.07 10.55
C ARG A 122 -9.39 1.39 11.29
N ASP A 123 -9.04 1.45 12.56
CA ASP A 123 -9.16 2.67 13.38
C ASP A 123 -8.49 3.89 12.70
N VAL A 124 -7.29 3.73 12.15
CA VAL A 124 -6.60 4.83 11.46
C VAL A 124 -7.32 5.23 10.16
N TRP A 125 -7.85 4.23 9.42
CA TRP A 125 -8.60 4.47 8.20
C TRP A 125 -9.93 5.19 8.50
N GLU A 126 -10.62 4.81 9.57
CA GLU A 126 -11.89 5.42 10.01
C GLU A 126 -11.69 6.87 10.44
N ARG A 127 -10.66 7.15 11.24
CA ARG A 127 -10.34 8.52 11.65
C ARG A 127 -10.04 9.45 10.48
N LYS A 128 -9.48 8.92 9.40
CA LYS A 128 -9.12 9.68 8.19
C LYS A 128 -10.17 9.56 7.08
N ARG A 129 -11.28 8.87 7.31
CA ARG A 129 -12.25 8.49 6.28
C ARG A 129 -12.73 9.66 5.42
N ASP A 130 -13.16 10.75 6.03
CA ASP A 130 -13.75 11.87 5.29
C ASP A 130 -12.72 12.56 4.40
N TYR A 131 -11.48 12.65 4.86
CA TYR A 131 -10.37 13.13 4.05
C TYR A 131 -10.03 12.15 2.90
N LEU A 132 -9.90 10.87 3.21
CA LEU A 132 -9.55 9.85 2.21
C LEU A 132 -10.60 9.71 1.11
N LYS A 133 -11.89 9.81 1.44
CA LYS A 133 -13.01 9.72 0.47
C LYS A 133 -12.89 10.71 -0.68
N THR A 134 -12.20 11.81 -0.49
CA THR A 134 -12.08 12.85 -1.52
C THR A 134 -11.22 12.38 -2.70
N PHE A 135 -10.26 11.45 -2.49
CA PHE A 135 -9.31 11.03 -3.53
C PHE A 135 -9.01 9.53 -3.56
N VAL A 136 -9.57 8.74 -2.66
CA VAL A 136 -9.39 7.27 -2.62
C VAL A 136 -10.64 6.56 -3.07
N ARG A 137 -10.48 5.51 -3.89
CA ARG A 137 -11.48 4.49 -4.21
C ARG A 137 -10.84 3.11 -4.04
N SER A 138 -11.66 2.08 -3.85
CA SER A 138 -11.17 0.72 -3.64
C SER A 138 -11.98 -0.30 -4.41
N LEU A 139 -11.30 -1.37 -4.86
CA LEU A 139 -11.91 -2.45 -5.63
C LEU A 139 -12.48 -3.56 -4.75
N SER A 140 -12.15 -3.62 -3.45
CA SER A 140 -12.52 -4.78 -2.64
C SER A 140 -12.68 -4.50 -1.15
N GLY A 141 -13.48 -5.34 -0.49
CA GLY A 141 -13.63 -5.47 0.95
C GLY A 141 -14.15 -4.23 1.65
N TRP A 142 -13.82 -4.12 2.94
CA TRP A 142 -14.24 -3.02 3.78
C TRP A 142 -13.80 -1.64 3.25
N THR A 143 -12.60 -1.52 2.66
CA THR A 143 -12.17 -0.24 2.08
C THR A 143 -13.05 0.20 0.92
N ARG A 144 -13.59 -0.73 0.12
CA ARG A 144 -14.60 -0.42 -0.92
C ARG A 144 -15.89 0.11 -0.32
N GLU A 145 -16.37 -0.49 0.76
CA GLU A 145 -17.57 -0.02 1.48
C GLU A 145 -17.37 1.40 2.03
N GLN A 146 -16.17 1.73 2.50
CA GLN A 146 -15.87 3.05 3.06
C GLN A 146 -15.64 4.13 2.01
N PHE A 147 -14.94 3.81 0.92
CA PHE A 147 -14.46 4.80 -0.06
C PHE A 147 -15.19 4.75 -1.40
N GLY A 148 -15.95 3.69 -1.68
CA GLY A 148 -16.63 3.45 -2.94
C GLY A 148 -15.72 2.84 -4.01
N GLU A 149 -16.35 2.40 -5.11
CA GLU A 149 -15.65 1.87 -6.27
C GLU A 149 -15.14 3.01 -7.18
N PRO A 150 -14.01 2.80 -7.90
CA PRO A 150 -13.60 3.70 -8.95
C PRO A 150 -14.53 3.54 -10.15
N THR A 151 -15.30 4.57 -10.46
CA THR A 151 -16.08 4.65 -11.68
C THR A 151 -15.31 5.37 -12.78
N LEU A 152 -15.64 5.15 -14.05
CA LEU A 152 -15.03 5.89 -15.16
C LEU A 152 -15.26 7.40 -15.01
N GLU A 153 -16.46 7.80 -14.56
CA GLU A 153 -16.77 9.20 -14.29
C GLU A 153 -15.83 9.78 -13.23
N TRP A 154 -15.66 9.08 -12.10
CA TRP A 154 -14.74 9.52 -11.05
C TRP A 154 -13.29 9.57 -11.53
N LEU A 155 -12.84 8.59 -12.32
CA LEU A 155 -11.48 8.56 -12.87
C LEU A 155 -11.20 9.73 -13.81
N HIS A 156 -12.18 10.15 -14.61
CA HIS A 156 -12.04 11.23 -15.58
C HIS A 156 -12.49 12.62 -15.10
N ALA A 157 -13.12 12.72 -13.93
CA ALA A 157 -13.44 14.03 -13.35
C ALA A 157 -12.18 14.85 -13.12
N GLU A 158 -12.19 16.12 -13.45
CA GLU A 158 -11.10 17.04 -13.10
C GLU A 158 -11.00 17.15 -11.56
N GLY A 159 -9.79 17.10 -11.02
CA GLY A 159 -9.49 17.14 -9.59
C GLY A 159 -9.53 18.56 -9.02
#